data_dade32910da45ecd78e6296073251186
#
_entry.id   dade32910da45ecd78e6296073251186
#
_cell.length_a   1.000
_cell.length_b   1.000
_cell.length_c   1.000
_cell.angle_alpha   90.00
_cell.angle_beta   90.00
_cell.angle_gamma   90.00
#
_symmetry.space_group_name_H-M   'P 1'
#
loop_
_entity.id
_entity.type
_entity.pdbx_description
1 polymer ?
#
loop_
_entity_poly.entity_id
_entity_poly.type
_entity_poly.pdbx_seq_one_letter_code
_entity_poly.pdbx_strand_id
1 'polypeptide(L)'
;MKDVVDSSVCKSNPEPDYDVAIVGFGPTGATLANLLTLRGLKVVVFERDKDVFQLPRAVHFDGECMRVFQAAGIAQTLLPNLFVGPGMKFVNARGELMIDWTRPGGIGPQGWCASYKFHQPDLERALRAQLCSRGGADVHLRHEVFALDERDDHVRIRFEDTAQGRLAHTTARYVVGCDGARSTVRRFIGTELADLKSHERWVVVDVLLEGERADLGDYSIQYCDPARPTTYTRGPHNRRRWEIMVMPGDDERRIGTPEWIWERLARWITPEHAQLERSAIYTFHSVIAQGWRRGRLLIAGDAAHQTPPFMGQGMAAGIRDASNLAWKLADVIHGALPDALLDTYESEREPHVRTFIETAVQLGGVIQATDSDAVAARDREMTAAIREFRTPQPRLGPGWHAGAAGGDIGPQPVFDDGSRLDDAVGYRFALIVDEALAQPAQDALTTAAQGARVAIVPATREPLRAWLAETGARAVLLRPDRYVGGVAHDALELEALLARAGVACALQRREAA
;
A
#
# COMPACT_ATOMS: atom_id res chain seq x y z
N MET A 1 12.34 -63.34 -28.70
CA MET A 1 12.82 -62.14 -27.98
C MET A 1 11.73 -61.10 -28.12
N LYS A 2 11.00 -60.85 -27.04
CA LYS A 2 9.96 -59.83 -26.97
C LYS A 2 10.57 -58.63 -26.30
N ASP A 3 10.63 -57.51 -27.01
CA ASP A 3 11.05 -56.25 -26.48
C ASP A 3 10.04 -55.75 -25.44
N VAL A 4 10.52 -55.60 -24.22
CA VAL A 4 9.79 -54.94 -23.14
C VAL A 4 9.95 -53.45 -23.33
N VAL A 5 8.93 -52.78 -23.78
CA VAL A 5 8.87 -51.31 -23.77
C VAL A 5 8.68 -50.88 -22.33
N ASP A 6 9.75 -50.33 -21.77
CA ASP A 6 9.79 -49.70 -20.45
C ASP A 6 8.92 -48.42 -20.49
N SER A 7 7.72 -48.52 -19.95
CA SER A 7 6.86 -47.33 -19.75
C SER A 7 7.45 -46.53 -18.61
N SER A 8 8.27 -45.52 -18.97
CA SER A 8 8.72 -44.47 -18.03
C SER A 8 7.47 -43.76 -17.50
N VAL A 9 7.08 -44.15 -16.29
CA VAL A 9 6.11 -43.42 -15.46
C VAL A 9 6.61 -41.97 -15.34
N CYS A 10 5.89 -41.07 -15.94
CA CYS A 10 6.03 -39.64 -15.75
C CYS A 10 5.80 -39.40 -14.25
N LYS A 11 6.87 -39.27 -13.48
CA LYS A 11 6.79 -38.87 -12.07
C LYS A 11 6.27 -37.43 -12.11
N SER A 12 4.99 -37.24 -11.75
CA SER A 12 4.49 -35.91 -11.43
C SER A 12 5.40 -35.31 -10.36
N ASN A 13 6.01 -34.15 -10.65
CA ASN A 13 6.70 -33.39 -9.61
C ASN A 13 5.73 -33.20 -8.43
N PRO A 14 6.16 -33.40 -7.19
CA PRO A 14 5.29 -33.14 -6.04
C PRO A 14 4.83 -31.69 -6.09
N GLU A 15 3.54 -31.47 -5.81
CA GLU A 15 3.00 -30.10 -5.71
C GLU A 15 3.82 -29.28 -4.72
N PRO A 16 4.04 -27.98 -4.99
CA PRO A 16 4.70 -27.09 -4.04
C PRO A 16 3.98 -27.07 -2.68
N ASP A 17 4.75 -26.91 -1.60
CA ASP A 17 4.22 -26.88 -0.23
C ASP A 17 3.20 -25.72 -0.03
N TYR A 18 3.45 -24.60 -0.73
CA TYR A 18 2.65 -23.37 -0.65
C TYR A 18 2.37 -22.78 -2.03
N ASP A 19 1.29 -21.99 -2.11
CA ASP A 19 0.98 -21.19 -3.29
C ASP A 19 1.89 -19.95 -3.35
N VAL A 20 2.02 -19.24 -2.24
CA VAL A 20 2.84 -18.03 -2.14
C VAL A 20 3.68 -18.02 -0.87
N ALA A 21 4.97 -17.73 -1.03
CA ALA A 21 5.84 -17.38 0.09
C ALA A 21 6.06 -15.86 0.13
N ILE A 22 5.93 -15.29 1.32
CA ILE A 22 6.18 -13.87 1.57
C ILE A 22 7.43 -13.76 2.43
N VAL A 23 8.40 -12.96 1.99
CA VAL A 23 9.61 -12.65 2.76
C VAL A 23 9.45 -11.24 3.32
N GLY A 24 9.37 -11.15 4.66
CA GLY A 24 9.07 -9.92 5.40
C GLY A 24 7.61 -9.83 5.87
N PHE A 25 7.40 -9.59 7.17
CA PHE A 25 6.09 -9.53 7.82
C PHE A 25 5.77 -8.13 8.39
N GLY A 26 6.30 -7.08 7.77
CA GLY A 26 5.91 -5.69 7.99
C GLY A 26 4.53 -5.38 7.39
N PRO A 27 4.10 -4.09 7.38
CA PRO A 27 2.75 -3.69 6.94
C PRO A 27 2.36 -4.22 5.55
N THR A 28 3.27 -4.17 4.57
CA THR A 28 3.01 -4.64 3.20
C THR A 28 2.83 -6.16 3.16
N GLY A 29 3.77 -6.93 3.73
CA GLY A 29 3.71 -8.39 3.73
C GLY A 29 2.53 -8.92 4.53
N ALA A 30 2.23 -8.32 5.68
CA ALA A 30 1.08 -8.71 6.51
C ALA A 30 -0.26 -8.41 5.82
N THR A 31 -0.37 -7.28 5.08
CA THR A 31 -1.55 -6.98 4.26
C THR A 31 -1.68 -7.98 3.12
N LEU A 32 -0.59 -8.25 2.39
CA LEU A 32 -0.58 -9.22 1.30
C LEU A 32 -1.01 -10.61 1.78
N ALA A 33 -0.46 -11.10 2.90
CA ALA A 33 -0.81 -12.40 3.48
C ALA A 33 -2.32 -12.49 3.81
N ASN A 34 -2.88 -11.43 4.42
CA ASN A 34 -4.31 -11.36 4.71
C ASN A 34 -5.17 -11.41 3.44
N LEU A 35 -4.79 -10.70 2.38
CA LEU A 35 -5.56 -10.67 1.14
C LEU A 35 -5.44 -11.99 0.35
N LEU A 36 -4.28 -12.63 0.35
CA LEU A 36 -4.07 -13.93 -0.30
C LEU A 36 -4.85 -15.05 0.41
N THR A 37 -4.79 -15.11 1.74
CA THR A 37 -5.57 -16.10 2.52
C THR A 37 -7.08 -15.86 2.40
N LEU A 38 -7.53 -14.60 2.27
CA LEU A 38 -8.92 -14.27 1.97
C LEU A 38 -9.39 -14.83 0.61
N ARG A 39 -8.44 -14.99 -0.33
CA ARG A 39 -8.67 -15.62 -1.63
C ARG A 39 -8.46 -17.14 -1.62
N GLY A 40 -8.24 -17.75 -0.45
CA GLY A 40 -8.11 -19.20 -0.28
C GLY A 40 -6.74 -19.77 -0.64
N LEU A 41 -5.72 -18.95 -0.80
CA LEU A 41 -4.36 -19.43 -1.09
C LEU A 41 -3.64 -19.89 0.18
N LYS A 42 -2.80 -20.90 0.02
CA LYS A 42 -1.91 -21.41 1.07
C LYS A 42 -0.63 -20.58 1.10
N VAL A 43 -0.41 -19.85 2.18
CA VAL A 43 0.67 -18.87 2.29
C VAL A 43 1.68 -19.28 3.36
N VAL A 44 2.98 -19.06 3.10
CA VAL A 44 4.01 -19.07 4.13
C VAL A 44 4.64 -17.70 4.25
N VAL A 45 4.88 -17.24 5.47
CA VAL A 45 5.51 -15.95 5.75
C VAL A 45 6.78 -16.14 6.55
N PHE A 46 7.89 -15.55 6.09
CA PHE A 46 9.17 -15.54 6.80
C PHE A 46 9.47 -14.14 7.32
N GLU A 47 9.75 -14.05 8.61
CA GLU A 47 10.15 -12.82 9.29
C GLU A 47 11.40 -13.08 10.14
N ARG A 48 12.45 -12.30 9.92
CA ARG A 48 13.72 -12.43 10.65
C ARG A 48 13.63 -11.96 12.11
N ASP A 49 12.73 -11.02 12.38
CA ASP A 49 12.52 -10.48 13.72
C ASP A 49 11.59 -11.38 14.54
N LYS A 50 11.72 -11.34 15.86
CA LYS A 50 10.92 -12.14 16.79
C LYS A 50 9.50 -11.63 16.99
N ASP A 51 9.25 -10.35 16.70
CA ASP A 51 7.99 -9.65 16.96
C ASP A 51 7.84 -8.48 15.98
N VAL A 52 6.77 -7.70 16.12
CA VAL A 52 6.58 -6.46 15.37
C VAL A 52 7.73 -5.49 15.65
N PHE A 53 8.12 -4.77 14.62
CA PHE A 53 9.18 -3.78 14.75
C PHE A 53 8.74 -2.62 15.64
N GLN A 54 9.42 -2.40 16.76
CA GLN A 54 9.02 -1.44 17.78
C GLN A 54 9.37 0.02 17.45
N LEU A 55 10.10 0.25 16.35
CA LEU A 55 10.48 1.58 15.91
C LEU A 55 9.62 1.99 14.69
N PRO A 56 8.42 2.61 14.90
CA PRO A 56 7.50 2.92 13.81
C PRO A 56 8.12 3.91 12.83
N ARG A 57 8.06 3.60 11.53
CA ARG A 57 8.49 4.51 10.46
C ARG A 57 7.32 5.36 9.99
N ALA A 58 6.22 4.72 9.63
CA ALA A 58 5.01 5.38 9.15
C ALA A 58 4.15 5.89 10.31
N VAL A 59 3.47 7.02 10.06
CA VAL A 59 2.54 7.67 11.02
C VAL A 59 1.24 8.10 10.34
N HIS A 60 1.10 7.86 9.04
CA HIS A 60 -0.02 8.32 8.25
C HIS A 60 -0.41 7.28 7.20
N PHE A 61 -1.71 7.15 6.98
CA PHE A 61 -2.30 6.52 5.80
C PHE A 61 -3.63 7.23 5.43
N ASP A 62 -4.11 7.00 4.23
CA ASP A 62 -5.31 7.64 3.68
C ASP A 62 -6.53 6.71 3.63
N GLY A 63 -7.66 7.24 3.16
CA GLY A 63 -8.92 6.51 3.07
C GLY A 63 -8.87 5.30 2.12
N GLU A 64 -8.02 5.32 1.10
CA GLU A 64 -7.82 4.15 0.22
C GLU A 64 -7.15 3.01 0.98
N CYS A 65 -6.09 3.29 1.75
CA CYS A 65 -5.49 2.28 2.62
C CYS A 65 -6.47 1.74 3.66
N MET A 66 -7.32 2.62 4.24
CA MET A 66 -8.34 2.17 5.18
C MET A 66 -9.37 1.23 4.52
N ARG A 67 -9.68 1.46 3.25
CA ARG A 67 -10.51 0.56 2.43
C ARG A 67 -9.85 -0.81 2.21
N VAL A 68 -8.53 -0.84 2.00
CA VAL A 68 -7.77 -2.11 1.95
C VAL A 68 -7.78 -2.82 3.31
N PHE A 69 -7.64 -2.09 4.41
CA PHE A 69 -7.75 -2.65 5.77
C PHE A 69 -9.17 -3.13 6.10
N GLN A 70 -10.21 -2.50 5.54
CA GLN A 70 -11.58 -3.03 5.57
C GLN A 70 -11.66 -4.38 4.87
N ALA A 71 -11.12 -4.51 3.67
CA ALA A 71 -11.07 -5.77 2.95
C ALA A 71 -10.28 -6.85 3.71
N ALA A 72 -9.15 -6.49 4.35
CA ALA A 72 -8.39 -7.38 5.21
C ALA A 72 -9.12 -7.79 6.49
N GLY A 73 -10.18 -7.05 6.90
CA GLY A 73 -11.02 -7.34 8.07
C GLY A 73 -10.55 -6.67 9.36
N ILE A 74 -9.68 -5.65 9.30
CA ILE A 74 -9.11 -5.00 10.50
C ILE A 74 -9.59 -3.56 10.71
N ALA A 75 -10.35 -2.96 9.79
CA ALA A 75 -10.71 -1.55 9.86
C ALA A 75 -11.37 -1.17 11.20
N GLN A 76 -12.33 -1.97 11.69
CA GLN A 76 -13.03 -1.70 12.94
C GLN A 76 -12.10 -1.82 14.16
N THR A 77 -11.15 -2.75 14.13
CA THR A 77 -10.14 -2.93 15.19
C THR A 77 -9.20 -1.73 15.28
N LEU A 78 -8.91 -1.08 14.13
CA LEU A 78 -8.01 0.06 14.08
C LEU A 78 -8.66 1.36 14.58
N LEU A 79 -9.93 1.61 14.27
CA LEU A 79 -10.62 2.88 14.50
C LEU A 79 -10.40 3.51 15.89
N PRO A 80 -10.48 2.76 17.01
CA PRO A 80 -10.29 3.35 18.35
C PRO A 80 -8.89 3.91 18.60
N ASN A 81 -7.89 3.47 17.81
CA ASN A 81 -6.48 3.85 17.95
C ASN A 81 -6.01 4.76 16.81
N LEU A 82 -6.93 5.37 16.07
CA LEU A 82 -6.62 6.30 15.01
C LEU A 82 -6.96 7.74 15.42
N PHE A 83 -6.21 8.68 14.86
CA PHE A 83 -6.55 10.10 14.91
C PHE A 83 -6.81 10.60 13.49
N VAL A 84 -7.99 11.21 13.26
CA VAL A 84 -8.31 11.82 11.96
C VAL A 84 -7.58 13.15 11.86
N GLY A 85 -6.53 13.18 11.05
CA GLY A 85 -5.68 14.37 10.91
C GLY A 85 -6.29 15.40 9.97
N PRO A 86 -6.36 16.70 10.38
CA PRO A 86 -6.95 17.76 9.55
C PRO A 86 -6.10 18.13 8.34
N GLY A 87 -4.85 17.69 8.28
CA GLY A 87 -3.94 17.99 7.18
C GLY A 87 -2.54 18.38 7.62
N MET A 88 -1.88 19.15 6.75
CA MET A 88 -0.50 19.60 6.94
C MET A 88 -0.37 21.06 6.50
N LYS A 89 0.47 21.82 7.16
CA LYS A 89 0.80 23.20 6.81
C LYS A 89 2.31 23.36 6.69
N PHE A 90 2.75 24.19 5.75
CA PHE A 90 4.15 24.57 5.60
C PHE A 90 4.29 26.02 6.01
N VAL A 91 5.19 26.26 6.94
CA VAL A 91 5.44 27.59 7.46
C VAL A 91 6.93 27.95 7.33
N ASN A 92 7.22 29.23 7.09
CA ASN A 92 8.61 29.71 7.08
C ASN A 92 9.18 29.85 8.51
N ALA A 93 10.42 30.34 8.63
CA ALA A 93 11.09 30.55 9.92
C ALA A 93 10.35 31.54 10.85
N ARG A 94 9.52 32.44 10.30
CA ARG A 94 8.70 33.38 11.08
C ARG A 94 7.32 32.81 11.46
N GLY A 95 6.99 31.58 11.03
CA GLY A 95 5.70 30.96 11.26
C GLY A 95 4.61 31.40 10.27
N GLU A 96 4.97 32.11 9.21
CA GLU A 96 4.04 32.55 8.18
C GLU A 96 3.71 31.37 7.25
N LEU A 97 2.41 31.21 6.93
CA LEU A 97 1.90 30.13 6.10
C LEU A 97 2.34 30.29 4.64
N MET A 98 2.88 29.23 4.06
CA MET A 98 3.30 29.15 2.67
C MET A 98 2.46 28.18 1.85
N ILE A 99 2.17 26.98 2.41
CA ILE A 99 1.34 25.97 1.76
C ILE A 99 0.29 25.49 2.78
N ASP A 100 -0.96 25.53 2.36
CA ASP A 100 -2.08 24.91 3.09
C ASP A 100 -2.46 23.59 2.42
N TRP A 101 -2.24 22.50 3.14
CA TRP A 101 -2.65 21.17 2.73
C TRP A 101 -3.69 20.61 3.69
N THR A 102 -4.77 21.36 3.84
CA THR A 102 -5.93 20.94 4.63
C THR A 102 -6.64 19.77 3.94
N ARG A 103 -7.02 18.78 4.70
CA ARG A 103 -7.78 17.63 4.22
C ARG A 103 -9.27 17.90 4.35
N PRO A 104 -10.09 17.44 3.39
CA PRO A 104 -11.54 17.49 3.58
C PRO A 104 -11.94 16.77 4.86
N GLY A 105 -12.81 17.40 5.65
CA GLY A 105 -13.40 16.79 6.83
C GLY A 105 -14.44 15.74 6.45
N GLY A 106 -14.72 14.82 7.38
CA GLY A 106 -15.72 13.79 7.19
C GLY A 106 -15.30 12.63 6.30
N ILE A 107 -16.28 11.85 5.83
CA ILE A 107 -16.08 10.68 4.99
C ILE A 107 -15.86 11.09 3.56
N GLY A 108 -14.74 10.70 2.98
CA GLY A 108 -14.38 10.97 1.60
C GLY A 108 -14.87 9.91 0.60
N PRO A 109 -14.46 10.02 -0.70
CA PRO A 109 -14.93 9.13 -1.77
C PRO A 109 -14.62 7.65 -1.56
N GLN A 110 -13.63 7.33 -0.70
CA GLN A 110 -13.27 5.95 -0.38
C GLN A 110 -14.08 5.36 0.79
N GLY A 111 -15.16 6.03 1.23
CA GLY A 111 -16.01 5.59 2.34
C GLY A 111 -15.35 5.75 3.72
N TRP A 112 -14.21 6.41 3.80
CA TRP A 112 -13.40 6.65 4.98
C TRP A 112 -12.89 8.09 4.99
N CYS A 113 -12.37 8.57 6.13
CA CYS A 113 -11.75 9.89 6.19
C CYS A 113 -10.48 9.96 5.31
N ALA A 114 -10.16 11.15 4.83
CA ALA A 114 -9.05 11.35 3.90
C ALA A 114 -7.66 11.15 4.51
N SER A 115 -7.54 11.20 5.85
CA SER A 115 -6.24 11.16 6.53
C SER A 115 -6.36 10.57 7.93
N TYR A 116 -5.57 9.55 8.21
CA TYR A 116 -5.47 8.93 9.52
C TYR A 116 -4.03 8.96 10.02
N LYS A 117 -3.86 9.34 11.28
CA LYS A 117 -2.62 9.15 12.03
C LYS A 117 -2.74 7.91 12.87
N PHE A 118 -1.68 7.13 12.94
CA PHE A 118 -1.69 5.82 13.59
C PHE A 118 -0.33 5.50 14.23
N HIS A 119 -0.31 4.47 15.05
CA HIS A 119 0.90 3.88 15.60
C HIS A 119 1.18 2.56 14.86
N GLN A 120 2.29 2.48 14.12
CA GLN A 120 2.59 1.35 13.22
C GLN A 120 2.60 -0.01 13.93
N PRO A 121 3.17 -0.19 15.14
CA PRO A 121 3.11 -1.48 15.83
C PRO A 121 1.68 -1.98 16.10
N ASP A 122 0.72 -1.09 16.33
CA ASP A 122 -0.68 -1.48 16.57
C ASP A 122 -1.34 -1.96 15.27
N LEU A 123 -1.05 -1.32 14.13
CA LEU A 123 -1.47 -1.78 12.81
C LEU A 123 -0.92 -3.18 12.50
N GLU A 124 0.39 -3.38 12.71
CA GLU A 124 1.02 -4.67 12.45
C GLU A 124 0.46 -5.78 13.33
N ARG A 125 0.23 -5.51 14.63
CA ARG A 125 -0.41 -6.47 15.54
C ARG A 125 -1.82 -6.83 15.08
N ALA A 126 -2.61 -5.84 14.64
CA ALA A 126 -3.96 -6.07 14.13
C ALA A 126 -3.95 -6.95 12.86
N LEU A 127 -3.05 -6.68 11.91
CA LEU A 127 -2.89 -7.49 10.69
C LEU A 127 -2.45 -8.93 11.02
N ARG A 128 -1.47 -9.11 11.93
CA ARG A 128 -0.97 -10.43 12.35
C ARG A 128 -2.04 -11.21 13.11
N ALA A 129 -2.77 -10.58 14.02
CA ALA A 129 -3.87 -11.20 14.75
C ALA A 129 -5.00 -11.66 13.82
N GLN A 130 -5.36 -10.84 12.83
CA GLN A 130 -6.37 -11.16 11.83
C GLN A 130 -5.95 -12.34 10.97
N LEU A 131 -4.69 -12.38 10.53
CA LEU A 131 -4.15 -13.50 9.76
C LEU A 131 -4.19 -14.80 10.55
N CYS A 132 -3.76 -14.75 11.82
CA CYS A 132 -3.79 -15.89 12.72
C CYS A 132 -5.22 -16.42 12.93
N SER A 133 -6.19 -15.53 13.15
CA SER A 133 -7.60 -15.92 13.36
C SER A 133 -8.26 -16.50 12.11
N ARG A 134 -7.86 -16.05 10.92
CA ARG A 134 -8.39 -16.56 9.65
C ARG A 134 -7.82 -17.93 9.31
N GLY A 135 -6.56 -18.19 9.65
CA GLY A 135 -5.83 -19.37 9.19
C GLY A 135 -5.41 -19.28 7.71
N GLY A 136 -4.86 -20.38 7.19
CA GLY A 136 -4.39 -20.48 5.80
C GLY A 136 -2.99 -19.91 5.57
N ALA A 137 -2.31 -19.45 6.61
CA ALA A 137 -0.91 -19.02 6.54
C ALA A 137 -0.08 -19.65 7.66
N ASP A 138 1.10 -20.14 7.28
CA ASP A 138 2.14 -20.57 8.22
C ASP A 138 3.13 -19.39 8.41
N VAL A 139 3.31 -18.92 9.64
CA VAL A 139 4.17 -17.78 9.96
C VAL A 139 5.40 -18.24 10.71
N HIS A 140 6.57 -17.99 10.13
CA HIS A 140 7.88 -18.31 10.68
C HIS A 140 8.59 -17.04 11.14
N LEU A 141 8.49 -16.72 12.45
CA LEU A 141 9.26 -15.64 13.07
C LEU A 141 10.67 -16.13 13.41
N ARG A 142 11.67 -15.24 13.41
CA ARG A 142 13.10 -15.54 13.53
C ARG A 142 13.61 -16.47 12.44
N HIS A 143 13.04 -16.36 11.24
CA HIS A 143 13.47 -17.13 10.09
C HIS A 143 13.97 -16.20 9.00
N GLU A 144 15.23 -16.31 8.63
CA GLU A 144 15.86 -15.49 7.61
C GLU A 144 16.03 -16.27 6.30
N VAL A 145 15.41 -15.80 5.24
CA VAL A 145 15.56 -16.35 3.90
C VAL A 145 16.89 -15.86 3.33
N PHE A 146 17.78 -16.81 2.97
CA PHE A 146 19.11 -16.49 2.45
C PHE A 146 19.34 -16.96 1.00
N ALA A 147 18.51 -17.88 0.47
CA ALA A 147 18.62 -18.33 -0.91
C ALA A 147 17.28 -18.74 -1.53
N LEU A 148 17.14 -18.44 -2.83
CA LEU A 148 15.99 -18.76 -3.66
C LEU A 148 16.49 -19.47 -4.92
N ASP A 149 16.00 -20.69 -5.15
CA ASP A 149 16.33 -21.48 -6.33
C ASP A 149 15.07 -21.65 -7.18
N GLU A 150 14.94 -20.85 -8.24
CA GLU A 150 13.80 -20.90 -9.15
C GLU A 150 13.82 -22.13 -10.03
N ARG A 151 12.65 -22.77 -10.19
CA ARG A 151 12.39 -23.94 -11.05
C ARG A 151 11.25 -23.61 -12.01
N ASP A 152 10.94 -24.50 -12.93
CA ASP A 152 9.92 -24.30 -13.94
C ASP A 152 8.52 -24.08 -13.33
N ASP A 153 8.18 -24.80 -12.25
CA ASP A 153 6.87 -24.82 -11.62
C ASP A 153 6.82 -24.24 -10.20
N HIS A 154 7.98 -24.04 -9.54
CA HIS A 154 8.08 -23.53 -8.17
C HIS A 154 9.40 -22.84 -7.87
N VAL A 155 9.50 -22.23 -6.70
CA VAL A 155 10.74 -21.72 -6.10
C VAL A 155 11.04 -22.54 -4.85
N ARG A 156 12.27 -23.04 -4.75
CA ARG A 156 12.81 -23.62 -3.50
C ARG A 156 13.41 -22.50 -2.66
N ILE A 157 12.90 -22.35 -1.44
CA ILE A 157 13.24 -21.31 -0.50
C ILE A 157 14.11 -21.93 0.59
N ARG A 158 15.34 -21.42 0.77
CA ARG A 158 16.22 -21.85 1.87
C ARG A 158 16.28 -20.75 2.92
N PHE A 159 16.12 -21.15 4.17
CA PHE A 159 16.06 -20.23 5.30
C PHE A 159 16.76 -20.81 6.53
N GLU A 160 17.13 -19.92 7.43
CA GLU A 160 17.68 -20.22 8.74
C GLU A 160 16.66 -19.91 9.84
N ASP A 161 16.41 -20.87 10.73
CA ASP A 161 15.83 -20.59 12.04
C ASP A 161 16.94 -19.99 12.92
N THR A 162 16.95 -18.67 13.04
CA THR A 162 17.99 -17.92 13.76
C THR A 162 17.93 -18.13 15.28
N ALA A 163 16.83 -18.69 15.81
CA ALA A 163 16.72 -19.05 17.21
C ALA A 163 17.46 -20.36 17.55
N GLN A 164 17.53 -21.29 16.59
CA GLN A 164 18.13 -22.62 16.76
C GLN A 164 19.41 -22.81 15.92
N GLY A 165 19.74 -21.88 15.02
CA GLY A 165 20.85 -22.01 14.08
C GLY A 165 20.65 -23.15 13.07
N ARG A 166 19.41 -23.50 12.73
CA ARG A 166 19.05 -24.61 11.86
C ARG A 166 18.69 -24.15 10.47
N LEU A 167 19.27 -24.78 9.47
CA LEU A 167 18.95 -24.57 8.07
C LEU A 167 17.80 -25.50 7.65
N ALA A 168 16.85 -24.95 6.92
CA ALA A 168 15.73 -25.68 6.37
C ALA A 168 15.35 -25.13 4.98
N HIS A 169 14.42 -25.80 4.33
CA HIS A 169 13.86 -25.35 3.06
C HIS A 169 12.39 -25.71 2.92
N THR A 170 11.69 -25.02 2.06
CA THR A 170 10.34 -25.30 1.59
C THR A 170 10.18 -24.87 0.14
N THR A 171 9.01 -25.09 -0.45
CA THR A 171 8.70 -24.74 -1.84
C THR A 171 7.42 -23.92 -1.93
N ALA A 172 7.37 -22.96 -2.87
CA ALA A 172 6.18 -22.17 -3.18
C ALA A 172 6.08 -21.91 -4.70
N ARG A 173 4.86 -21.76 -5.21
CA ARG A 173 4.65 -21.41 -6.64
C ARG A 173 5.23 -20.03 -6.97
N TYR A 174 5.07 -19.05 -6.07
CA TYR A 174 5.60 -17.69 -6.19
C TYR A 174 6.24 -17.24 -4.87
N VAL A 175 7.21 -16.32 -4.97
CA VAL A 175 7.82 -15.65 -3.81
C VAL A 175 7.65 -14.14 -3.97
N VAL A 176 7.16 -13.48 -2.93
CA VAL A 176 7.03 -12.02 -2.88
C VAL A 176 7.92 -11.44 -1.79
N GLY A 177 8.89 -10.62 -2.19
CA GLY A 177 9.74 -9.86 -1.28
C GLY A 177 9.03 -8.60 -0.77
N CYS A 178 8.65 -8.64 0.51
CA CYS A 178 8.17 -7.50 1.31
C CYS A 178 9.19 -7.14 2.40
N ASP A 179 10.47 -7.43 2.14
CA ASP A 179 11.60 -7.47 3.06
C ASP A 179 12.36 -6.12 3.15
N GLY A 180 11.70 -5.06 2.70
CA GLY A 180 12.10 -3.69 2.95
C GLY A 180 13.27 -3.21 2.07
N ALA A 181 13.84 -2.05 2.45
CA ALA A 181 14.83 -1.31 1.68
C ALA A 181 16.08 -2.14 1.29
N ARG A 182 16.46 -3.12 2.12
CA ARG A 182 17.62 -4.01 1.88
C ARG A 182 17.20 -5.38 1.38
N SER A 183 16.16 -5.45 0.57
CA SER A 183 15.52 -6.68 0.11
C SER A 183 16.49 -7.71 -0.43
N THR A 184 16.41 -8.91 0.12
CA THR A 184 17.09 -10.12 -0.36
C THR A 184 16.45 -10.60 -1.65
N VAL A 185 15.10 -10.59 -1.75
CA VAL A 185 14.39 -11.02 -2.95
C VAL A 185 14.75 -10.13 -4.14
N ARG A 186 14.83 -8.79 -3.96
CA ARG A 186 15.27 -7.86 -5.01
C ARG A 186 16.68 -8.24 -5.53
N ARG A 187 17.61 -8.62 -4.67
CA ARG A 187 18.94 -9.09 -5.08
C ARG A 187 18.89 -10.36 -5.93
N PHE A 188 17.97 -11.29 -5.62
CA PHE A 188 17.77 -12.50 -6.42
C PHE A 188 17.11 -12.20 -7.77
N ILE A 189 16.20 -11.23 -7.85
CA ILE A 189 15.68 -10.73 -9.12
C ILE A 189 16.81 -10.14 -9.97
N GLY A 190 17.80 -9.49 -9.35
CA GLY A 190 18.92 -8.85 -10.03
C GLY A 190 18.55 -7.50 -10.62
N THR A 191 17.52 -6.84 -10.09
CA THR A 191 17.07 -5.53 -10.56
C THR A 191 17.88 -4.39 -9.94
N GLU A 192 18.07 -3.33 -10.70
CA GLU A 192 18.71 -2.09 -10.27
C GLU A 192 17.68 -1.11 -9.66
N LEU A 193 18.16 -0.17 -8.86
CA LEU A 193 17.37 0.92 -8.32
C LEU A 193 17.63 2.19 -9.13
N ALA A 194 16.58 2.74 -9.76
CA ALA A 194 16.62 4.08 -10.31
C ALA A 194 16.60 5.10 -9.17
N ASP A 195 17.65 5.91 -9.10
CA ASP A 195 17.83 6.93 -8.09
C ASP A 195 17.21 8.26 -8.52
N LEU A 196 16.24 8.77 -7.76
CA LEU A 196 15.59 10.07 -7.98
C LEU A 196 16.29 11.21 -7.23
N LYS A 197 17.52 10.98 -6.74
CA LYS A 197 18.48 11.96 -6.21
C LYS A 197 17.99 12.79 -5.03
N SER A 198 17.32 12.16 -4.07
CA SER A 198 17.01 12.76 -2.77
C SER A 198 17.47 11.81 -1.67
N HIS A 199 18.50 12.21 -0.92
CA HIS A 199 19.12 11.41 0.14
C HIS A 199 19.40 12.32 1.34
N GLU A 200 18.46 12.37 2.28
CA GLU A 200 18.55 13.29 3.39
C GLU A 200 18.53 12.54 4.72
N ARG A 201 19.37 13.00 5.65
CA ARG A 201 19.46 12.45 7.00
C ARG A 201 18.57 13.23 7.96
N TRP A 202 17.71 12.50 8.65
CA TRP A 202 16.78 13.07 9.62
C TRP A 202 16.80 12.26 10.92
N VAL A 203 16.70 12.96 12.06
CA VAL A 203 16.44 12.35 13.35
C VAL A 203 14.94 12.33 13.56
N VAL A 204 14.37 11.14 13.63
CA VAL A 204 12.95 10.92 13.94
C VAL A 204 12.82 10.70 15.44
N VAL A 205 12.02 11.52 16.10
CA VAL A 205 11.81 11.52 17.54
C VAL A 205 10.34 11.33 17.84
N ASP A 206 9.97 10.26 18.53
CA ASP A 206 8.64 10.05 19.07
C ASP A 206 8.65 10.29 20.57
N VAL A 207 7.61 10.98 21.05
CA VAL A 207 7.43 11.29 22.47
C VAL A 207 6.02 10.95 22.91
N LEU A 208 5.89 10.67 24.21
CA LEU A 208 4.63 10.54 24.93
C LEU A 208 4.43 11.77 25.82
N LEU A 209 3.39 12.55 25.56
CA LEU A 209 3.04 13.70 26.40
C LEU A 209 2.50 13.23 27.75
N GLU A 210 2.88 13.91 28.82
CA GLU A 210 2.38 13.64 30.19
C GLU A 210 1.09 14.39 30.50
N GLY A 211 0.63 15.28 29.61
CA GLY A 211 -0.61 16.04 29.75
C GLY A 211 -1.12 16.57 28.42
N GLU A 212 -2.25 17.26 28.46
CA GLU A 212 -2.78 17.92 27.28
C GLU A 212 -1.90 19.12 26.86
N ARG A 213 -1.65 19.22 25.55
CA ARG A 213 -0.88 20.30 24.92
C ARG A 213 -1.63 20.78 23.68
N ALA A 214 -2.74 21.48 23.93
CA ALA A 214 -3.60 22.05 22.88
C ALA A 214 -2.86 23.07 22.00
N ASP A 215 -1.84 23.73 22.56
CA ASP A 215 -0.97 24.69 21.88
C ASP A 215 -0.16 24.07 20.72
N LEU A 216 0.11 22.78 20.74
CA LEU A 216 0.78 22.08 19.64
C LEU A 216 -0.11 21.89 18.43
N GLY A 217 -1.44 21.96 18.60
CA GLY A 217 -2.43 21.82 17.54
C GLY A 217 -2.52 20.43 16.94
N ASP A 218 -3.42 20.30 15.97
CA ASP A 218 -3.78 19.03 15.33
C ASP A 218 -3.15 18.83 13.95
N TYR A 219 -2.75 19.92 13.30
CA TYR A 219 -2.10 19.87 12.00
C TYR A 219 -0.68 19.31 12.10
N SER A 220 -0.27 18.55 11.11
CA SER A 220 1.17 18.36 10.87
C SER A 220 1.76 19.68 10.35
N ILE A 221 2.92 20.06 10.86
CA ILE A 221 3.59 21.33 10.48
C ILE A 221 4.96 21.01 9.89
N GLN A 222 5.21 21.51 8.70
CA GLN A 222 6.54 21.56 8.09
C GLN A 222 7.14 22.94 8.40
N TYR A 223 8.07 22.98 9.32
CA TYR A 223 8.85 24.18 9.62
C TYR A 223 9.98 24.29 8.61
N CYS A 224 9.78 25.11 7.56
CA CYS A 224 10.75 25.35 6.50
C CYS A 224 11.80 26.40 6.95
N ASP A 225 12.36 26.18 8.12
CA ASP A 225 13.39 27.02 8.74
C ASP A 225 14.77 26.62 8.20
N PRO A 226 15.48 27.51 7.45
CA PRO A 226 16.78 27.17 6.87
C PRO A 226 17.85 26.82 7.91
N ALA A 227 17.71 27.30 9.16
CA ALA A 227 18.61 26.94 10.23
C ALA A 227 18.42 25.51 10.73
N ARG A 228 17.18 25.00 10.69
CA ARG A 228 16.84 23.63 11.12
C ARG A 228 15.47 23.19 10.59
N PRO A 229 15.40 22.68 9.35
CA PRO A 229 14.16 22.09 8.82
C PRO A 229 13.61 21.03 9.76
N THR A 230 12.34 21.15 10.12
CA THR A 230 11.72 20.27 11.12
C THR A 230 10.27 19.98 10.75
N THR A 231 9.84 18.74 10.90
CA THR A 231 8.46 18.33 10.79
C THR A 231 7.88 18.05 12.18
N TYR A 232 6.71 18.57 12.47
CA TYR A 232 5.89 18.16 13.60
C TYR A 232 4.69 17.33 13.11
N THR A 233 4.37 16.24 13.80
CA THR A 233 3.18 15.44 13.52
C THR A 233 2.52 15.00 14.81
N ARG A 234 1.22 15.29 14.93
CA ARG A 234 0.36 14.70 15.96
C ARG A 234 0.10 13.25 15.65
N GLY A 235 0.41 12.35 16.59
CA GLY A 235 0.00 10.94 16.58
C GLY A 235 -1.32 10.72 17.30
N PRO A 236 -1.83 9.47 17.36
CA PRO A 236 -2.97 9.13 18.19
C PRO A 236 -2.66 9.31 19.67
N HIS A 237 -3.71 9.56 20.47
CA HIS A 237 -3.62 9.75 21.92
C HIS A 237 -2.59 10.83 22.31
N ASN A 238 -1.68 10.50 23.21
CA ASN A 238 -0.63 11.41 23.69
C ASN A 238 0.68 11.36 22.87
N ARG A 239 0.73 10.63 21.75
CA ARG A 239 1.93 10.54 20.90
C ARG A 239 2.12 11.78 20.05
N ARG A 240 3.37 12.25 19.99
CA ARG A 240 3.82 13.33 19.11
C ARG A 240 5.12 12.91 18.45
N ARG A 241 5.33 13.38 17.22
CA ARG A 241 6.56 13.12 16.47
C ARG A 241 7.17 14.42 15.99
N TRP A 242 8.48 14.50 16.13
CA TRP A 242 9.31 15.46 15.40
C TRP A 242 10.28 14.71 14.50
N GLU A 243 10.47 15.26 13.31
CA GLU A 243 11.51 14.83 12.39
C GLU A 243 12.41 16.04 12.17
N ILE A 244 13.69 15.92 12.52
CA ILE A 244 14.65 17.03 12.58
C ILE A 244 15.78 16.75 11.60
N MET A 245 15.97 17.64 10.61
CA MET A 245 17.03 17.49 9.62
C MET A 245 18.40 17.56 10.28
N VAL A 246 19.30 16.63 9.91
CA VAL A 246 20.71 16.68 10.28
C VAL A 246 21.40 17.68 9.36
N MET A 247 22.00 18.71 9.94
CA MET A 247 22.63 19.80 9.19
C MET A 247 24.13 19.57 9.02
N PRO A 248 24.74 20.11 7.97
CA PRO A 248 26.20 20.19 7.87
C PRO A 248 26.78 20.88 9.10
N GLY A 249 27.78 20.26 9.74
CA GLY A 249 28.41 20.79 10.96
C GLY A 249 27.78 20.31 12.28
N ASP A 250 26.70 19.50 12.24
CA ASP A 250 26.24 18.81 13.45
C ASP A 250 27.31 17.81 13.93
N ASP A 251 27.55 17.76 15.24
CA ASP A 251 28.48 16.81 15.85
C ASP A 251 27.89 15.35 15.77
N GLU A 252 28.50 14.52 14.93
CA GLU A 252 28.10 13.13 14.71
C GLU A 252 28.01 12.30 16.00
N ARG A 253 28.74 12.68 17.06
CA ARG A 253 28.71 11.97 18.35
C ARG A 253 27.52 12.37 19.21
N ARG A 254 26.91 13.53 18.94
CA ARG A 254 25.79 14.09 19.70
C ARG A 254 24.44 13.84 19.03
N ILE A 255 24.42 13.74 17.69
CA ILE A 255 23.17 13.59 16.92
C ILE A 255 22.34 12.42 17.48
N GLY A 256 21.09 12.72 17.83
CA GLY A 256 20.13 11.72 18.31
C GLY A 256 20.29 11.34 19.79
N THR A 257 21.26 11.92 20.52
CA THR A 257 21.30 11.76 21.98
C THR A 257 20.12 12.49 22.65
N PRO A 258 19.67 12.08 23.84
CA PRO A 258 18.59 12.75 24.55
C PRO A 258 18.85 14.25 24.73
N GLU A 259 20.07 14.66 25.07
CA GLU A 259 20.46 16.04 25.26
C GLU A 259 20.31 16.84 23.95
N TRP A 260 20.81 16.30 22.84
CA TRP A 260 20.71 16.91 21.52
C TRP A 260 19.23 17.07 21.09
N ILE A 261 18.40 16.08 21.39
CA ILE A 261 16.97 16.09 21.08
C ILE A 261 16.27 17.17 21.88
N TRP A 262 16.43 17.20 23.20
CA TRP A 262 15.74 18.14 24.07
C TRP A 262 16.15 19.60 23.81
N GLU A 263 17.42 19.84 23.46
CA GLU A 263 17.88 21.16 23.02
C GLU A 263 17.08 21.68 21.82
N ARG A 264 16.72 20.81 20.88
CA ARG A 264 16.01 21.18 19.65
C ARG A 264 14.50 21.22 19.81
N LEU A 265 13.96 20.45 20.73
CA LEU A 265 12.54 20.45 21.05
C LEU A 265 12.14 21.54 22.04
N ALA A 266 13.10 22.22 22.68
CA ALA A 266 12.86 23.14 23.79
C ALA A 266 11.84 24.26 23.49
N ARG A 267 11.70 24.67 22.22
CA ARG A 267 10.71 25.68 21.81
C ARG A 267 9.26 25.15 21.84
N TRP A 268 9.06 23.84 21.89
CA TRP A 268 7.73 23.21 21.92
C TRP A 268 7.46 22.45 23.21
N ILE A 269 8.42 21.63 23.62
CA ILE A 269 8.30 20.74 24.78
C ILE A 269 9.65 20.58 25.49
N THR A 270 9.58 20.23 26.77
CA THR A 270 10.73 19.89 27.61
C THR A 270 10.54 18.51 28.25
N PRO A 271 11.55 17.94 28.91
CA PRO A 271 11.41 16.68 29.67
C PRO A 271 10.33 16.69 30.76
N GLU A 272 9.90 17.88 31.20
CA GLU A 272 8.81 18.05 32.17
C GLU A 272 7.42 17.82 31.54
N HIS A 273 7.31 17.88 30.20
CA HIS A 273 6.06 17.77 29.47
C HIS A 273 5.89 16.43 28.76
N ALA A 274 6.98 15.69 28.54
CA ALA A 274 6.96 14.50 27.72
C ALA A 274 8.14 13.57 28.00
N GLN A 275 7.95 12.29 27.71
CA GLN A 275 8.98 11.26 27.74
C GLN A 275 9.38 10.89 26.30
N LEU A 276 10.67 10.65 26.07
CA LEU A 276 11.13 10.07 24.81
C LEU A 276 10.68 8.62 24.71
N GLU A 277 9.81 8.32 23.74
CA GLU A 277 9.43 6.95 23.41
C GLU A 277 10.52 6.29 22.58
N ARG A 278 11.11 7.07 21.63
CA ARG A 278 12.24 6.63 20.81
C ARG A 278 12.92 7.78 20.07
N SER A 279 14.15 7.50 19.61
CA SER A 279 14.81 8.28 18.56
C SER A 279 15.54 7.36 17.58
N ALA A 280 15.61 7.75 16.32
CA ALA A 280 16.37 7.02 15.31
C ALA A 280 16.81 7.98 14.19
N ILE A 281 18.03 7.76 13.69
CA ILE A 281 18.54 8.47 12.51
C ILE A 281 18.18 7.65 11.28
N TYR A 282 17.50 8.27 10.32
CA TYR A 282 17.19 7.70 9.03
C TYR A 282 17.84 8.47 7.91
N THR A 283 18.37 7.76 6.93
CA THR A 283 18.62 8.31 5.61
C THR A 283 17.45 7.92 4.72
N PHE A 284 16.69 8.90 4.31
CA PHE A 284 15.60 8.68 3.37
C PHE A 284 16.14 8.67 1.95
N HIS A 285 15.70 7.70 1.17
CA HIS A 285 16.07 7.53 -0.23
C HIS A 285 14.84 7.68 -1.10
N SER A 286 15.03 8.20 -2.30
CA SER A 286 14.00 8.29 -3.33
C SER A 286 14.42 7.39 -4.49
N VAL A 287 14.04 6.12 -4.44
CA VAL A 287 14.48 5.11 -5.42
C VAL A 287 13.31 4.22 -5.84
N ILE A 288 13.37 3.73 -7.10
CA ILE A 288 12.41 2.78 -7.66
C ILE A 288 13.18 1.65 -8.34
N ALA A 289 12.83 0.40 -8.05
CA ALA A 289 13.40 -0.78 -8.73
C ALA A 289 12.95 -0.82 -10.21
N GLN A 290 13.86 -1.24 -11.09
CA GLN A 290 13.61 -1.42 -12.52
C GLN A 290 13.41 -2.91 -12.81
N GLY A 291 12.18 -3.40 -12.68
CA GLY A 291 11.83 -4.80 -12.76
C GLY A 291 11.37 -5.35 -11.41
N TRP A 292 10.05 -5.33 -11.18
CA TRP A 292 9.45 -5.80 -9.94
C TRP A 292 9.10 -7.29 -9.98
N ARG A 293 9.24 -7.89 -11.17
CA ARG A 293 9.03 -9.32 -11.40
C ARG A 293 10.16 -9.91 -12.22
N ARG A 294 10.62 -11.11 -11.84
CA ARG A 294 11.38 -12.01 -12.69
C ARG A 294 10.87 -13.43 -12.44
N GLY A 295 10.26 -14.02 -13.47
CA GLY A 295 9.66 -15.34 -13.35
C GLY A 295 8.66 -15.44 -12.21
N ARG A 296 8.99 -16.24 -11.19
CA ARG A 296 8.18 -16.48 -10.00
C ARG A 296 8.54 -15.63 -8.80
N LEU A 297 9.52 -14.73 -8.94
CA LEU A 297 9.96 -13.80 -7.91
C LEU A 297 9.37 -12.42 -8.16
N LEU A 298 8.75 -11.82 -7.13
CA LEU A 298 8.15 -10.48 -7.17
C LEU A 298 8.60 -9.69 -5.94
N ILE A 299 8.49 -8.36 -6.00
CA ILE A 299 8.78 -7.45 -4.88
C ILE A 299 7.66 -6.43 -4.70
N ALA A 300 7.46 -5.98 -3.45
CA ALA A 300 6.43 -4.99 -3.08
C ALA A 300 6.90 -4.09 -1.93
N GLY A 301 6.34 -2.88 -1.84
CA GLY A 301 6.67 -1.89 -0.82
C GLY A 301 8.12 -1.42 -0.90
N ASP A 302 8.77 -1.21 0.25
CA ASP A 302 10.15 -0.70 0.30
C ASP A 302 11.17 -1.60 -0.43
N ALA A 303 10.83 -2.86 -0.72
CA ALA A 303 11.62 -3.73 -1.59
C ALA A 303 11.61 -3.28 -3.04
N ALA A 304 10.53 -2.68 -3.51
CA ALA A 304 10.35 -2.18 -4.87
C ALA A 304 10.62 -0.66 -4.98
N HIS A 305 10.28 0.13 -3.97
CA HIS A 305 10.43 1.59 -4.01
C HIS A 305 10.56 2.19 -2.60
N GLN A 306 11.31 3.25 -2.48
CA GLN A 306 11.48 4.01 -1.26
C GLN A 306 11.10 5.47 -1.51
N THR A 307 10.31 6.05 -0.60
CA THR A 307 9.72 7.38 -0.72
C THR A 307 10.21 8.26 0.42
N PRO A 308 10.59 9.53 0.17
CA PRO A 308 10.91 10.46 1.23
C PRO A 308 9.65 10.77 2.08
N PRO A 309 9.79 11.13 3.36
CA PRO A 309 8.70 11.12 4.34
C PRO A 309 7.69 12.25 4.17
N PHE A 310 7.98 13.28 3.36
CA PHE A 310 7.30 14.58 3.33
C PHE A 310 5.80 14.52 2.98
N MET A 311 5.32 13.42 2.43
CA MET A 311 3.91 13.17 2.16
C MET A 311 3.32 12.05 3.03
N GLY A 312 4.13 11.27 3.74
CA GLY A 312 3.70 10.11 4.51
C GLY A 312 3.09 9.00 3.64
N GLN A 313 3.56 8.80 2.40
CA GLN A 313 2.97 7.86 1.43
C GLN A 313 3.76 6.56 1.21
N GLY A 314 4.94 6.38 1.82
CA GLY A 314 5.76 5.18 1.58
C GLY A 314 5.05 3.88 1.94
N MET A 315 4.56 3.74 3.18
CA MET A 315 3.78 2.58 3.59
C MET A 315 2.48 2.43 2.78
N ALA A 316 1.79 3.53 2.52
CA ALA A 316 0.56 3.54 1.74
C ALA A 316 0.76 2.98 0.31
N ALA A 317 1.88 3.29 -0.33
CA ALA A 317 2.25 2.71 -1.62
C ALA A 317 2.40 1.18 -1.53
N GLY A 318 3.08 0.66 -0.50
CA GLY A 318 3.22 -0.78 -0.27
C GLY A 318 1.88 -1.49 0.03
N ILE A 319 0.96 -0.83 0.73
CA ILE A 319 -0.40 -1.37 0.95
C ILE A 319 -1.17 -1.47 -0.37
N ARG A 320 -1.04 -0.46 -1.25
CA ARG A 320 -1.63 -0.48 -2.60
C ARG A 320 -1.00 -1.56 -3.48
N ASP A 321 0.32 -1.78 -3.36
CA ASP A 321 1.01 -2.87 -4.05
C ASP A 321 0.45 -4.22 -3.63
N ALA A 322 0.32 -4.46 -2.33
CA ALA A 322 -0.27 -5.68 -1.78
C ALA A 322 -1.70 -5.90 -2.29
N SER A 323 -2.51 -4.83 -2.34
CA SER A 323 -3.88 -4.90 -2.85
C SER A 323 -3.93 -5.21 -4.36
N ASN A 324 -3.05 -4.60 -5.16
CA ASN A 324 -2.97 -4.85 -6.60
C ASN A 324 -2.47 -6.27 -6.91
N LEU A 325 -1.45 -6.72 -6.19
CA LEU A 325 -0.78 -8.00 -6.46
C LEU A 325 -1.60 -9.22 -5.96
N ALA A 326 -2.28 -9.09 -4.83
CA ALA A 326 -2.95 -10.24 -4.19
C ALA A 326 -4.01 -10.88 -5.09
N TRP A 327 -4.89 -10.09 -5.73
CA TRP A 327 -5.92 -10.65 -6.60
C TRP A 327 -5.34 -11.21 -7.88
N LYS A 328 -4.28 -10.62 -8.43
CA LYS A 328 -3.61 -11.11 -9.63
C LYS A 328 -2.96 -12.45 -9.38
N LEU A 329 -2.22 -12.61 -8.27
CA LEU A 329 -1.65 -13.89 -7.87
C LEU A 329 -2.74 -14.96 -7.67
N ALA A 330 -3.82 -14.61 -6.96
CA ALA A 330 -4.91 -15.55 -6.72
C ALA A 330 -5.56 -16.02 -8.02
N ASP A 331 -5.83 -15.10 -8.95
CA ASP A 331 -6.49 -15.43 -10.21
C ASP A 331 -5.59 -16.25 -11.15
N VAL A 332 -4.29 -16.00 -11.15
CA VAL A 332 -3.31 -16.79 -11.89
C VAL A 332 -3.15 -18.19 -11.28
N ILE A 333 -3.00 -18.29 -9.98
CA ILE A 333 -2.81 -19.58 -9.28
C ILE A 333 -4.05 -20.45 -9.40
N HIS A 334 -5.25 -19.88 -9.34
CA HIS A 334 -6.50 -20.60 -9.57
C HIS A 334 -6.78 -20.92 -11.05
N GLY A 335 -5.90 -20.50 -11.98
CA GLY A 335 -6.07 -20.74 -13.42
C GLY A 335 -7.21 -19.94 -14.06
N ALA A 336 -7.72 -18.92 -13.38
CA ALA A 336 -8.81 -18.09 -13.89
C ALA A 336 -8.34 -17.03 -14.89
N LEU A 337 -7.09 -16.57 -14.76
CA LEU A 337 -6.43 -15.63 -15.66
C LEU A 337 -5.00 -16.12 -15.97
N PRO A 338 -4.42 -15.74 -17.12
CA PRO A 338 -3.10 -16.20 -17.54
C PRO A 338 -1.98 -15.56 -16.70
N ASP A 339 -0.82 -16.23 -16.63
CA ASP A 339 0.37 -15.76 -15.88
C ASP A 339 0.85 -14.36 -16.32
N ALA A 340 0.66 -13.99 -17.59
CA ALA A 340 0.95 -12.67 -18.14
C ALA A 340 0.18 -11.54 -17.42
N LEU A 341 -0.87 -11.82 -16.66
CA LEU A 341 -1.52 -10.84 -15.79
C LEU A 341 -0.55 -10.25 -14.78
N LEU A 342 0.39 -11.04 -14.28
CA LEU A 342 1.37 -10.58 -13.30
C LEU A 342 2.36 -9.56 -13.88
N ASP A 343 2.58 -9.54 -15.19
CA ASP A 343 3.43 -8.55 -15.86
C ASP A 343 2.81 -7.14 -15.82
N THR A 344 1.48 -7.07 -15.62
CA THR A 344 0.79 -5.79 -15.44
C THR A 344 0.95 -5.18 -14.03
N TYR A 345 1.56 -5.88 -13.09
CA TYR A 345 1.73 -5.39 -11.73
C TYR A 345 2.64 -4.16 -11.68
N GLU A 346 3.85 -4.26 -12.23
CA GLU A 346 4.80 -3.15 -12.28
C GLU A 346 4.29 -2.01 -13.17
N SER A 347 3.83 -2.34 -14.38
CA SER A 347 3.38 -1.32 -15.34
C SER A 347 2.19 -0.49 -14.84
N GLU A 348 1.34 -1.05 -13.98
CA GLU A 348 0.25 -0.33 -13.31
C GLU A 348 0.74 0.48 -12.12
N ARG A 349 1.61 -0.11 -11.27
CA ARG A 349 1.96 0.46 -9.97
C ARG A 349 3.12 1.44 -10.02
N GLU A 350 4.11 1.21 -10.87
CA GLU A 350 5.31 2.05 -10.93
C GLU A 350 4.99 3.52 -11.28
N PRO A 351 4.21 3.85 -12.34
CA PRO A 351 3.89 5.24 -12.66
C PRO A 351 3.07 5.92 -11.54
N HIS A 352 2.19 5.14 -10.89
CA HIS A 352 1.41 5.62 -9.76
C HIS A 352 2.30 5.98 -8.56
N VAL A 353 3.24 5.12 -8.20
CA VAL A 353 4.20 5.34 -7.11
C VAL A 353 5.16 6.47 -7.44
N ARG A 354 5.65 6.54 -8.68
CA ARG A 354 6.54 7.60 -9.16
C ARG A 354 5.94 8.99 -8.95
N THR A 355 4.66 9.17 -9.27
CA THR A 355 3.94 10.43 -9.05
C THR A 355 4.02 10.88 -7.58
N PHE A 356 3.87 9.97 -6.63
CA PHE A 356 3.98 10.29 -5.19
C PHE A 356 5.42 10.60 -4.78
N ILE A 357 6.40 9.85 -5.30
CA ILE A 357 7.82 10.09 -4.96
C ILE A 357 8.27 11.44 -5.50
N GLU A 358 7.98 11.75 -6.77
CA GLU A 358 8.34 13.02 -7.40
C GLU A 358 7.69 14.21 -6.70
N THR A 359 6.40 14.08 -6.34
CA THR A 359 5.70 15.10 -5.55
C THR A 359 6.34 15.28 -4.16
N ALA A 360 6.72 14.19 -3.49
CA ALA A 360 7.38 14.25 -2.20
C ALA A 360 8.79 14.90 -2.31
N VAL A 361 9.54 14.62 -3.37
CA VAL A 361 10.83 15.27 -3.64
C VAL A 361 10.65 16.77 -3.87
N GLN A 362 9.64 17.19 -4.64
CA GLN A 362 9.34 18.62 -4.85
C GLN A 362 9.00 19.33 -3.53
N LEU A 363 8.16 18.73 -2.69
CA LEU A 363 7.84 19.29 -1.36
C LEU A 363 9.08 19.30 -0.46
N GLY A 364 9.91 18.25 -0.55
CA GLY A 364 11.21 18.20 0.14
C GLY A 364 12.11 19.39 -0.21
N GLY A 365 12.16 19.79 -1.47
CA GLY A 365 12.90 20.96 -1.92
C GLY A 365 12.43 22.27 -1.26
N VAL A 366 11.13 22.40 -0.98
CA VAL A 366 10.59 23.55 -0.22
C VAL A 366 11.04 23.53 1.23
N ILE A 367 11.00 22.34 1.88
CA ILE A 367 11.29 22.20 3.31
C ILE A 367 12.78 22.37 3.58
N GLN A 368 13.62 21.80 2.74
CA GLN A 368 15.07 21.62 2.95
C GLN A 368 15.93 22.74 2.36
N ALA A 369 15.32 23.78 1.79
CA ALA A 369 16.05 24.92 1.26
C ALA A 369 16.83 25.64 2.37
N THR A 370 18.15 25.74 2.22
CA THR A 370 19.07 26.38 3.20
C THR A 370 19.88 27.53 2.61
N ASP A 371 19.91 27.69 1.29
CA ASP A 371 20.54 28.86 0.64
C ASP A 371 19.76 30.13 0.94
N SER A 372 20.44 31.17 1.40
CA SER A 372 19.79 32.40 1.90
C SER A 372 18.97 33.12 0.84
N ASP A 373 19.44 33.19 -0.41
CA ASP A 373 18.77 33.92 -1.48
C ASP A 373 17.57 33.14 -2.00
N ALA A 374 17.73 31.82 -2.15
CA ALA A 374 16.64 30.91 -2.52
C ALA A 374 15.53 30.89 -1.45
N VAL A 375 15.89 30.87 -0.16
CA VAL A 375 14.94 30.95 0.95
C VAL A 375 14.20 32.28 0.96
N ALA A 376 14.89 33.41 0.80
CA ALA A 376 14.27 34.72 0.77
C ALA A 376 13.31 34.88 -0.44
N ALA A 377 13.65 34.33 -1.59
CA ALA A 377 12.77 34.29 -2.77
C ALA A 377 11.54 33.41 -2.54
N ARG A 378 11.74 32.18 -2.07
CA ARG A 378 10.67 31.24 -1.69
C ARG A 378 9.69 31.88 -0.71
N ASP A 379 10.19 32.46 0.38
CA ASP A 379 9.36 33.03 1.43
C ASP A 379 8.54 34.21 0.91
N ARG A 380 9.13 35.12 0.13
CA ARG A 380 8.37 36.24 -0.48
C ARG A 380 7.26 35.75 -1.43
N GLU A 381 7.59 34.81 -2.29
CA GLU A 381 6.63 34.29 -3.27
C GLU A 381 5.48 33.55 -2.58
N MET A 382 5.81 32.59 -1.71
CA MET A 382 4.82 31.69 -1.13
C MET A 382 3.98 32.33 -0.02
N THR A 383 4.48 33.36 0.70
CA THR A 383 3.67 34.08 1.69
C THR A 383 2.78 35.14 1.04
N ALA A 384 3.20 35.70 -0.11
CA ALA A 384 2.35 36.62 -0.88
C ALA A 384 1.15 35.93 -1.53
N ALA A 385 1.27 34.64 -1.87
CA ALA A 385 0.20 33.83 -2.46
C ALA A 385 0.24 32.42 -1.85
N ILE A 386 -0.49 32.22 -0.75
CA ILE A 386 -0.59 30.90 -0.08
C ILE A 386 -1.07 29.86 -1.08
N ARG A 387 -0.28 28.80 -1.25
CA ARG A 387 -0.61 27.71 -2.16
C ARG A 387 -1.50 26.68 -1.46
N GLU A 388 -2.72 26.51 -1.96
CA GLU A 388 -3.51 25.33 -1.63
C GLU A 388 -2.90 24.12 -2.31
N PHE A 389 -2.60 23.08 -1.52
CA PHE A 389 -2.08 21.83 -2.04
C PHE A 389 -3.14 20.72 -1.93
N ARG A 390 -3.28 19.95 -2.99
CA ARG A 390 -4.15 18.75 -3.01
C ARG A 390 -3.31 17.50 -3.23
N THR A 391 -3.65 16.44 -2.49
CA THR A 391 -2.99 15.13 -2.69
C THR A 391 -3.20 14.66 -4.11
N PRO A 392 -2.15 14.26 -4.84
CA PRO A 392 -2.30 13.60 -6.12
C PRO A 392 -3.18 12.36 -6.01
N GLN A 393 -3.99 12.12 -7.03
CA GLN A 393 -4.77 10.89 -7.21
C GLN A 393 -4.41 10.30 -8.58
N PRO A 394 -3.21 9.72 -8.71
CA PRO A 394 -2.78 9.17 -9.98
C PRO A 394 -3.62 7.96 -10.35
N ARG A 395 -3.86 7.80 -11.65
CA ARG A 395 -4.41 6.57 -12.22
C ARG A 395 -3.36 5.47 -12.21
N LEU A 396 -3.80 4.23 -12.34
CA LEU A 396 -2.89 3.13 -12.66
C LEU A 396 -2.24 3.36 -14.04
N GLY A 397 -0.98 2.97 -14.17
CA GLY A 397 -0.32 2.90 -15.47
C GLY A 397 -0.94 1.82 -16.38
N PRO A 398 -0.38 1.58 -17.58
CA PRO A 398 -0.90 0.59 -18.52
C PRO A 398 -1.00 -0.82 -17.90
N GLY A 399 -2.16 -1.49 -18.08
CA GLY A 399 -2.32 -2.80 -17.47
C GLY A 399 -3.70 -3.43 -17.70
N TRP A 400 -4.19 -4.15 -16.70
CA TRP A 400 -5.47 -4.86 -16.77
C TRP A 400 -6.65 -3.91 -16.50
N HIS A 401 -6.86 -2.96 -17.38
CA HIS A 401 -8.01 -2.05 -17.43
C HIS A 401 -8.20 -1.52 -18.85
N ALA A 402 -9.38 -0.97 -19.17
CA ALA A 402 -9.70 -0.46 -20.49
C ALA A 402 -10.69 0.72 -20.43
N GLY A 403 -10.73 1.48 -21.52
CA GLY A 403 -11.62 2.64 -21.66
C GLY A 403 -11.11 3.89 -20.93
N ALA A 404 -11.85 5.00 -21.09
CA ALA A 404 -11.46 6.31 -20.56
C ALA A 404 -11.35 6.34 -19.02
N ALA A 405 -12.24 5.65 -18.32
CA ALA A 405 -12.23 5.54 -16.85
C ALA A 405 -11.35 4.40 -16.31
N GLY A 406 -10.78 3.55 -17.20
CA GLY A 406 -9.95 2.41 -16.79
C GLY A 406 -8.71 2.86 -16.02
N GLY A 407 -8.44 2.24 -14.87
CA GLY A 407 -7.34 2.60 -13.99
C GLY A 407 -7.61 3.73 -13.01
N ASP A 408 -8.78 4.37 -13.04
CA ASP A 408 -9.22 5.30 -11.99
C ASP A 408 -9.65 4.52 -10.75
N ILE A 409 -9.45 5.12 -9.57
CA ILE A 409 -9.97 4.53 -8.33
C ILE A 409 -11.49 4.72 -8.25
N GLY A 410 -12.24 3.62 -8.13
CA GLY A 410 -13.68 3.67 -7.95
C GLY A 410 -14.07 4.13 -6.54
N PRO A 411 -15.20 4.86 -6.38
CA PRO A 411 -15.67 5.29 -5.08
C PRO A 411 -16.15 4.13 -4.23
N GLN A 412 -16.20 4.35 -2.93
CA GLN A 412 -16.92 3.53 -1.97
C GLN A 412 -18.06 4.35 -1.35
N PRO A 413 -19.25 4.36 -1.94
CA PRO A 413 -20.37 5.06 -1.31
C PRO A 413 -20.70 4.47 0.06
N VAL A 414 -21.08 5.36 0.97
CA VAL A 414 -21.70 5.01 2.25
C VAL A 414 -23.19 5.28 2.09
N PHE A 415 -24.01 4.27 2.35
CA PHE A 415 -25.44 4.33 2.19
C PHE A 415 -26.12 4.86 3.47
N ASP A 416 -27.43 5.20 3.38
CA ASP A 416 -28.19 5.77 4.48
C ASP A 416 -28.24 4.89 5.73
N ASP A 417 -28.11 3.57 5.57
CA ASP A 417 -28.03 2.61 6.66
C ASP A 417 -26.61 2.49 7.27
N GLY A 418 -25.66 3.31 6.83
CA GLY A 418 -24.28 3.31 7.28
C GLY A 418 -23.40 2.22 6.65
N SER A 419 -23.98 1.31 5.85
CA SER A 419 -23.22 0.28 5.15
C SER A 419 -22.39 0.89 4.00
N ARG A 420 -21.29 0.23 3.66
CA ARG A 420 -20.42 0.62 2.54
C ARG A 420 -20.55 -0.38 1.41
N LEU A 421 -20.28 0.05 0.19
CA LEU A 421 -20.29 -0.82 -0.99
C LEU A 421 -19.46 -2.10 -0.75
N ASP A 422 -18.27 -1.97 -0.19
CA ASP A 422 -17.35 -3.09 -0.02
C ASP A 422 -17.75 -4.07 1.09
N ASP A 423 -18.64 -3.68 2.01
CA ASP A 423 -19.21 -4.60 3.02
C ASP A 423 -20.03 -5.71 2.34
N ALA A 424 -20.75 -5.38 1.25
CA ALA A 424 -21.51 -6.33 0.46
C ALA A 424 -20.64 -7.07 -0.57
N VAL A 425 -19.65 -6.40 -1.14
CA VAL A 425 -18.85 -6.93 -2.25
C VAL A 425 -17.73 -7.84 -1.76
N GLY A 426 -17.03 -7.50 -0.67
CA GLY A 426 -15.81 -8.18 -0.24
C GLY A 426 -14.63 -7.96 -1.20
N TYR A 427 -13.54 -8.72 -1.06
CA TYR A 427 -12.34 -8.59 -1.91
C TYR A 427 -12.46 -9.43 -3.21
N ARG A 428 -13.37 -9.02 -4.10
CA ARG A 428 -13.63 -9.64 -5.41
C ARG A 428 -14.03 -8.58 -6.43
N PHE A 429 -14.18 -8.95 -7.69
CA PHE A 429 -14.73 -8.06 -8.70
C PHE A 429 -16.15 -7.59 -8.31
N ALA A 430 -16.49 -6.34 -8.65
CA ALA A 430 -17.83 -5.80 -8.50
C ALA A 430 -18.30 -5.21 -9.82
N LEU A 431 -19.38 -5.74 -10.36
CA LEU A 431 -20.05 -5.16 -11.51
C LEU A 431 -21.21 -4.30 -11.04
N ILE A 432 -21.06 -3.00 -11.20
CA ILE A 432 -22.11 -2.02 -10.94
C ILE A 432 -22.86 -1.82 -12.26
N VAL A 433 -24.17 -2.08 -12.28
CA VAL A 433 -24.97 -2.14 -13.50
C VAL A 433 -26.30 -1.42 -13.32
N ASP A 434 -26.72 -0.65 -14.33
CA ASP A 434 -28.06 -0.05 -14.37
C ASP A 434 -29.15 -1.10 -14.68
N GLU A 435 -30.37 -0.82 -14.24
CA GLU A 435 -31.51 -1.75 -14.42
C GLU A 435 -31.85 -1.97 -15.89
N ALA A 436 -31.70 -0.96 -16.73
CA ALA A 436 -32.06 -1.05 -18.14
C ALA A 436 -31.08 -1.92 -18.93
N LEU A 437 -29.81 -2.03 -18.50
CA LEU A 437 -28.84 -2.96 -19.07
C LEU A 437 -28.94 -4.34 -18.42
N ALA A 438 -29.32 -4.43 -17.16
CA ALA A 438 -29.41 -5.70 -16.44
C ALA A 438 -30.41 -6.67 -17.08
N GLN A 439 -31.53 -6.19 -17.60
CA GLN A 439 -32.56 -7.02 -18.27
C GLN A 439 -32.04 -7.72 -19.54
N PRO A 440 -31.51 -7.03 -20.56
CA PRO A 440 -31.00 -7.69 -21.77
C PRO A 440 -29.76 -8.56 -21.53
N ALA A 441 -29.03 -8.35 -20.45
CA ALA A 441 -27.82 -9.09 -20.08
C ALA A 441 -28.07 -10.16 -18.99
N GLN A 442 -29.32 -10.52 -18.71
CA GLN A 442 -29.70 -11.38 -17.57
C GLN A 442 -28.95 -12.71 -17.51
N ASP A 443 -28.76 -13.36 -18.66
CA ASP A 443 -28.07 -14.66 -18.72
C ASP A 443 -26.59 -14.54 -18.35
N ALA A 444 -25.91 -13.51 -18.84
CA ALA A 444 -24.52 -13.23 -18.52
C ALA A 444 -24.34 -12.88 -17.02
N LEU A 445 -25.25 -12.06 -16.47
CA LEU A 445 -25.25 -11.71 -15.06
C LEU A 445 -25.52 -12.91 -14.15
N THR A 446 -26.45 -13.78 -14.53
CA THR A 446 -26.75 -15.01 -13.79
C THR A 446 -25.52 -15.92 -13.75
N THR A 447 -24.85 -16.10 -14.89
CA THR A 447 -23.61 -16.89 -14.98
C THR A 447 -22.51 -16.30 -14.11
N ALA A 448 -22.33 -14.98 -14.14
CA ALA A 448 -21.34 -14.28 -13.32
C ALA A 448 -21.61 -14.45 -11.82
N ALA A 449 -22.88 -14.34 -11.41
CA ALA A 449 -23.30 -14.47 -10.02
C ALA A 449 -23.08 -15.89 -9.47
N GLN A 450 -23.34 -16.93 -10.28
CA GLN A 450 -23.13 -18.32 -9.88
C GLN A 450 -21.68 -18.66 -9.56
N GLY A 451 -20.72 -18.02 -10.24
CA GLY A 451 -19.29 -18.23 -10.03
C GLY A 451 -18.70 -17.61 -8.76
N ALA A 452 -19.46 -16.85 -7.98
CA ALA A 452 -19.02 -16.10 -6.78
C ALA A 452 -17.80 -15.16 -7.00
N ARG A 453 -17.25 -15.11 -8.22
CA ARG A 453 -16.07 -14.32 -8.60
C ARG A 453 -16.39 -12.83 -8.74
N VAL A 454 -17.55 -12.51 -9.27
CA VAL A 454 -18.04 -11.15 -9.52
C VAL A 454 -19.29 -10.90 -8.68
N ALA A 455 -19.28 -9.86 -7.87
CA ALA A 455 -20.47 -9.39 -7.19
C ALA A 455 -21.26 -8.49 -8.14
N ILE A 456 -22.53 -8.81 -8.37
CA ILE A 456 -23.43 -7.98 -9.16
C ILE A 456 -24.10 -6.98 -8.23
N VAL A 457 -23.94 -5.69 -8.52
CA VAL A 457 -24.47 -4.59 -7.72
C VAL A 457 -25.38 -3.72 -8.58
N PRO A 458 -26.71 -3.83 -8.46
CA PRO A 458 -27.63 -2.93 -9.15
C PRO A 458 -27.41 -1.49 -8.70
N ALA A 459 -27.31 -0.55 -9.65
CA ALA A 459 -27.13 0.87 -9.38
C ALA A 459 -28.48 1.56 -9.06
N THR A 460 -29.21 1.02 -8.08
CA THR A 460 -30.54 1.51 -7.68
C THR A 460 -30.49 2.54 -6.56
N ARG A 461 -29.43 2.52 -5.76
CA ARG A 461 -29.25 3.40 -4.58
C ARG A 461 -28.35 4.59 -4.90
N GLU A 462 -28.73 5.77 -4.42
CA GLU A 462 -27.80 6.91 -4.37
C GLU A 462 -26.74 6.68 -3.27
N PRO A 463 -25.48 7.13 -3.41
CA PRO A 463 -24.94 7.90 -4.55
C PRO A 463 -24.36 7.05 -5.69
N LEU A 464 -24.56 5.71 -5.68
CA LEU A 464 -23.98 4.79 -6.67
C LEU A 464 -24.55 5.03 -8.07
N ARG A 465 -25.87 5.34 -8.14
CA ARG A 465 -26.55 5.67 -9.40
C ARG A 465 -25.99 6.95 -10.03
N ALA A 466 -25.78 7.98 -9.21
CA ALA A 466 -25.19 9.24 -9.68
C ALA A 466 -23.79 9.03 -10.24
N TRP A 467 -22.95 8.29 -9.51
CA TRP A 467 -21.59 7.96 -9.97
C TRP A 467 -21.58 7.18 -11.29
N LEU A 468 -22.44 6.17 -11.43
CA LEU A 468 -22.55 5.42 -12.69
C LEU A 468 -22.93 6.35 -13.86
N ALA A 469 -23.88 7.27 -13.62
CA ALA A 469 -24.27 8.26 -14.63
C ALA A 469 -23.13 9.21 -15.00
N GLU A 470 -22.30 9.64 -14.04
CA GLU A 470 -21.13 10.50 -14.28
C GLU A 470 -20.08 9.80 -15.18
N THR A 471 -19.96 8.49 -15.11
CA THR A 471 -19.06 7.75 -16.01
C THR A 471 -19.53 7.69 -17.46
N GLY A 472 -20.79 8.07 -17.72
CA GLY A 472 -21.43 7.94 -19.03
C GLY A 472 -21.71 6.49 -19.45
N ALA A 473 -21.42 5.51 -18.58
CA ALA A 473 -21.57 4.09 -18.84
C ALA A 473 -22.87 3.53 -18.22
N ARG A 474 -23.29 2.35 -18.69
CA ARG A 474 -24.42 1.61 -18.12
C ARG A 474 -23.97 0.49 -17.18
N ALA A 475 -22.71 0.07 -17.26
CA ALA A 475 -22.09 -0.80 -16.28
C ALA A 475 -20.61 -0.44 -16.09
N VAL A 476 -20.10 -0.63 -14.87
CA VAL A 476 -18.69 -0.46 -14.51
C VAL A 476 -18.23 -1.70 -13.76
N LEU A 477 -17.13 -2.31 -14.20
CA LEU A 477 -16.47 -3.38 -13.50
C LEU A 477 -15.36 -2.79 -12.62
N LEU A 478 -15.52 -2.89 -11.30
CA LEU A 478 -14.45 -2.64 -10.34
C LEU A 478 -13.65 -3.93 -10.11
N ARG A 479 -12.34 -3.80 -10.12
CA ARG A 479 -11.39 -4.86 -9.77
C ARG A 479 -11.43 -5.12 -8.26
N PRO A 480 -10.85 -6.24 -7.76
CA PRO A 480 -10.77 -6.48 -6.32
C PRO A 480 -10.03 -5.39 -5.54
N ASP A 481 -9.02 -4.74 -6.13
CA ASP A 481 -8.30 -3.58 -5.59
C ASP A 481 -9.02 -2.23 -5.79
N ARG A 482 -10.28 -2.27 -6.27
CA ARG A 482 -11.21 -1.14 -6.43
C ARG A 482 -10.86 -0.14 -7.53
N TYR A 483 -9.91 -0.41 -8.35
CA TYR A 483 -9.72 0.35 -9.58
C TYR A 483 -10.70 -0.09 -10.67
N VAL A 484 -11.09 0.83 -11.53
CA VAL A 484 -11.97 0.55 -12.67
C VAL A 484 -11.24 -0.35 -13.65
N GLY A 485 -11.76 -1.56 -13.86
CA GLY A 485 -11.26 -2.51 -14.87
C GLY A 485 -11.78 -2.22 -16.27
N GLY A 486 -12.96 -1.62 -16.37
CA GLY A 486 -13.59 -1.20 -17.61
C GLY A 486 -15.05 -0.83 -17.44
N VAL A 487 -15.65 -0.33 -18.53
CA VAL A 487 -17.03 0.12 -18.58
C VAL A 487 -17.76 -0.61 -19.73
N ALA A 488 -19.10 -0.64 -19.67
CA ALA A 488 -19.93 -1.17 -20.74
C ALA A 488 -21.17 -0.27 -20.97
N HIS A 489 -21.55 -0.11 -22.23
CA HIS A 489 -22.70 0.71 -22.64
C HIS A 489 -23.85 -0.16 -23.16
N ASP A 490 -23.60 -1.41 -23.55
CA ASP A 490 -24.57 -2.36 -24.01
C ASP A 490 -24.29 -3.79 -23.51
N ALA A 491 -25.15 -4.74 -23.86
CA ALA A 491 -25.04 -6.13 -23.41
C ALA A 491 -23.80 -6.85 -23.98
N LEU A 492 -23.39 -6.53 -25.19
CA LEU A 492 -22.22 -7.15 -25.84
C LEU A 492 -20.92 -6.71 -25.17
N GLU A 493 -20.78 -5.40 -24.89
CA GLU A 493 -19.64 -4.85 -24.14
C GLU A 493 -19.60 -5.41 -22.72
N LEU A 494 -20.77 -5.59 -22.08
CA LEU A 494 -20.85 -6.17 -20.73
C LEU A 494 -20.39 -7.64 -20.73
N GLU A 495 -20.81 -8.45 -21.70
CA GLU A 495 -20.34 -9.82 -21.84
C GLU A 495 -18.83 -9.88 -22.05
N ALA A 496 -18.29 -9.03 -22.93
CA ALA A 496 -16.84 -8.93 -23.15
C ALA A 496 -16.08 -8.53 -21.86
N LEU A 497 -16.65 -7.61 -21.07
CA LEU A 497 -16.08 -7.17 -19.81
C LEU A 497 -16.07 -8.29 -18.75
N LEU A 498 -17.14 -9.08 -18.67
CA LEU A 498 -17.24 -10.25 -17.80
C LEU A 498 -16.28 -11.39 -18.24
N ALA A 499 -16.20 -11.65 -19.56
CA ALA A 499 -15.26 -12.62 -20.11
C ALA A 499 -13.80 -12.25 -19.77
N ARG A 500 -13.46 -10.96 -19.86
CA ARG A 500 -12.16 -10.44 -19.43
C ARG A 500 -11.88 -10.69 -17.94
N ALA A 501 -12.92 -10.66 -17.08
CA ALA A 501 -12.81 -11.01 -15.67
C ALA A 501 -12.74 -12.52 -15.40
N GLY A 502 -12.63 -13.35 -16.46
CA GLY A 502 -12.56 -14.81 -16.34
C GLY A 502 -13.92 -15.46 -16.08
N VAL A 503 -15.02 -14.78 -16.40
CA VAL A 503 -16.37 -15.38 -16.37
C VAL A 503 -16.64 -16.01 -17.73
N ALA A 504 -16.94 -17.32 -17.77
CA ALA A 504 -17.28 -18.01 -19.00
C ALA A 504 -18.67 -17.54 -19.51
N CYS A 505 -18.67 -16.69 -20.52
CA CYS A 505 -19.90 -16.19 -21.17
C CYS A 505 -20.23 -16.96 -22.43
N ALA A 506 -21.47 -16.79 -22.95
CA ALA A 506 -21.99 -17.50 -24.12
C ALA A 506 -21.15 -17.29 -25.39
N LEU A 507 -20.44 -16.15 -25.50
CA LEU A 507 -19.53 -15.87 -26.62
C LEU A 507 -18.39 -16.89 -26.72
N GLN A 508 -17.77 -17.28 -25.62
CA GLN A 508 -16.67 -18.25 -25.60
C GLN A 508 -17.14 -19.68 -25.96
N ARG A 509 -18.42 -20.02 -25.72
CA ARG A 509 -19.01 -21.31 -26.14
C ARG A 509 -19.29 -21.40 -27.63
N ARG A 510 -19.42 -20.26 -28.35
CA ARG A 510 -19.60 -20.21 -29.80
C ARG A 510 -18.30 -20.30 -30.58
N GLU A 511 -17.16 -19.92 -29.99
CA GLU A 511 -15.83 -20.07 -30.60
C GLU A 511 -15.21 -21.46 -30.34
N ALA A 512 -15.70 -22.19 -29.33
CA ALA A 512 -15.24 -23.54 -28.97
C ALA A 512 -16.12 -24.66 -29.54
N ALA A 513 -17.24 -24.36 -30.24
CA ALA A 513 -18.12 -25.26 -30.92
C ALA A 513 -18.02 -25.11 -32.45
#